data_42c3c6428260e3a91163102a6c2db470
#
_entry.id   42c3c6428260e3a91163102a6c2db470
#
_cell.length_a   1.000
_cell.length_b   1.000
_cell.length_c   1.000
_cell.angle_alpha   90.00
_cell.angle_beta   90.00
_cell.angle_gamma   90.00
#
_symmetry.space_group_name_H-M   'P 1'
#
loop_
_entity.id
_entity.type
_entity.pdbx_description
1 polymer ?
#
loop_
_entity_poly.entity_id
_entity_poly.type
_entity_poly.pdbx_seq_one_letter_code
_entity_poly.pdbx_strand_id
1 'polypeptide(L)'
;MRSKIFGFALTAAFLLTACKTTSTAQNTSKSTIREIINSSDVTLIDVRIPDQYQEGTAKNAVNIPLADIQNNIDALKGKKVVVFCNKGIQADQAVEILKKNGVDVYDGTSWKNVKAIQDEKL
;
A
#
# COMPACT_ATOMS: atom_id res chain seq x y z
N MET A 1 -64.60 5.37 -45.49
CA MET A 1 -63.89 5.55 -44.46
C MET A 1 -62.68 4.78 -44.24
N ARG A 2 -61.57 5.34 -44.10
CA ARG A 2 -60.38 4.71 -43.98
C ARG A 2 -59.80 5.01 -42.68
N SER A 3 -59.52 4.13 -41.82
CA SER A 3 -58.73 4.32 -40.65
C SER A 3 -57.29 4.05 -41.02
N LYS A 4 -56.53 5.04 -40.88
CA LYS A 4 -55.10 4.87 -41.03
C LYS A 4 -54.49 4.56 -39.70
N ILE A 5 -54.07 3.37 -39.57
CA ILE A 5 -53.33 2.99 -38.41
C ILE A 5 -51.87 3.26 -38.70
N PHE A 6 -51.38 4.29 -38.09
CA PHE A 6 -49.94 4.54 -38.14
C PHE A 6 -49.28 3.72 -37.10
N GLY A 7 -48.57 2.76 -37.56
CA GLY A 7 -47.67 2.04 -36.68
C GLY A 7 -46.59 2.94 -36.17
N PHE A 8 -46.68 3.24 -34.93
CA PHE A 8 -45.59 3.91 -34.24
C PHE A 8 -44.49 2.95 -34.09
N ALA A 9 -43.49 3.09 -34.91
CA ALA A 9 -42.22 2.41 -34.64
C ALA A 9 -41.53 3.18 -33.52
N LEU A 10 -41.72 2.66 -32.34
CA LEU A 10 -41.01 3.19 -31.20
C LEU A 10 -39.58 2.63 -31.26
N THR A 11 -38.73 3.36 -31.88
CA THR A 11 -37.32 3.06 -31.79
C THR A 11 -36.85 3.45 -30.40
N ALA A 12 -36.90 2.49 -29.51
CA ALA A 12 -36.25 2.63 -28.22
C ALA A 12 -34.75 2.65 -28.47
N ALA A 13 -34.17 3.82 -28.42
CA ALA A 13 -32.74 3.95 -28.40
C ALA A 13 -32.24 3.47 -27.03
N PHE A 14 -31.78 2.27 -27.00
CA PHE A 14 -31.12 1.77 -25.83
C PHE A 14 -29.75 2.41 -25.77
N LEU A 15 -29.62 3.42 -24.92
CA LEU A 15 -28.32 3.93 -24.55
C LEU A 15 -27.71 2.98 -23.55
N LEU A 16 -26.94 2.08 -24.09
CA LEU A 16 -26.07 1.28 -23.25
C LEU A 16 -24.93 2.16 -22.78
N THR A 17 -25.12 2.75 -21.64
CA THR A 17 -23.99 3.33 -20.93
C THR A 17 -23.14 2.20 -20.40
N ALA A 18 -22.16 1.85 -21.17
CA ALA A 18 -21.13 0.93 -20.68
C ALA A 18 -20.35 1.63 -19.59
N CYS A 19 -20.64 1.30 -18.35
CA CYS A 19 -19.77 1.66 -17.27
C CYS A 19 -18.48 0.87 -17.44
N LYS A 20 -17.48 1.53 -17.96
CA LYS A 20 -16.14 0.98 -17.93
C LYS A 20 -15.64 1.08 -16.50
N THR A 21 -15.82 0.03 -15.77
CA THR A 21 -15.05 -0.16 -14.57
C THR A 21 -13.67 -0.59 -15.00
N THR A 22 -12.82 0.36 -15.19
CA THR A 22 -11.41 0.08 -15.33
C THR A 22 -10.88 -0.32 -13.97
N SER A 23 -10.84 -1.61 -13.73
CA SER A 23 -10.13 -2.11 -12.58
C SER A 23 -8.63 -2.03 -12.89
N THR A 24 -8.02 -0.96 -12.46
CA THR A 24 -6.58 -0.78 -12.51
C THR A 24 -5.89 -1.42 -11.31
N ALA A 25 -6.48 -2.49 -10.78
CA ALA A 25 -6.02 -3.09 -9.54
C ALA A 25 -4.63 -3.75 -9.62
N GLN A 26 -4.10 -3.98 -10.81
CA GLN A 26 -2.87 -4.76 -10.95
C GLN A 26 -1.59 -3.93 -11.03
N ASN A 27 -1.67 -2.68 -11.43
CA ASN A 27 -0.51 -1.78 -11.46
C ASN A 27 -0.41 -0.88 -10.23
N THR A 28 -1.42 -0.88 -9.40
CA THR A 28 -1.54 0.05 -8.29
C THR A 28 -0.66 -0.33 -7.10
N SER A 29 -0.37 -1.62 -6.88
CA SER A 29 0.36 -2.02 -5.68
C SER A 29 1.83 -1.57 -5.71
N LYS A 30 2.47 -1.64 -6.84
CA LYS A 30 3.88 -1.26 -6.95
C LYS A 30 4.09 0.25 -6.95
N SER A 31 3.20 1.00 -7.60
CA SER A 31 3.18 2.46 -7.52
C SER A 31 2.85 2.94 -6.13
N THR A 32 1.90 2.28 -5.48
CA THR A 32 1.43 2.64 -4.15
C THR A 32 2.53 2.54 -3.10
N ILE A 33 3.33 1.48 -3.09
CA ILE A 33 4.42 1.35 -2.11
C ILE A 33 5.50 2.42 -2.31
N ARG A 34 5.80 2.78 -3.54
CA ARG A 34 6.73 3.88 -3.84
C ARG A 34 6.22 5.21 -3.34
N GLU A 35 4.95 5.49 -3.57
CA GLU A 35 4.32 6.73 -3.11
C GLU A 35 4.29 6.79 -1.58
N ILE A 36 3.98 5.68 -0.93
CA ILE A 36 3.93 5.60 0.52
C ILE A 36 5.32 5.81 1.14
N ILE A 37 6.34 5.13 0.62
CA ILE A 37 7.71 5.27 1.12
C ILE A 37 8.20 6.71 0.98
N ASN A 38 7.79 7.40 -0.06
CA ASN A 38 8.21 8.78 -0.33
C ASN A 38 7.26 9.84 0.24
N SER A 39 6.20 9.44 0.92
CA SER A 39 5.28 10.40 1.53
C SER A 39 5.91 11.06 2.76
N SER A 40 5.49 12.30 3.03
CA SER A 40 6.03 13.08 4.15
C SER A 40 5.55 12.59 5.51
N ASP A 41 4.45 11.85 5.55
CA ASP A 41 3.80 11.37 6.77
C ASP A 41 4.06 9.87 7.05
N VAL A 42 4.95 9.24 6.30
CA VAL A 42 5.26 7.83 6.48
C VAL A 42 6.15 7.61 7.71
N THR A 43 5.88 6.53 8.42
CA THR A 43 6.76 6.02 9.48
C THR A 43 7.46 4.78 8.95
N LEU A 44 8.78 4.87 8.80
CA LEU A 44 9.62 3.78 8.31
C LEU A 44 10.23 3.04 9.49
N ILE A 45 10.02 1.73 9.55
CA ILE A 45 10.48 0.91 10.68
C ILE A 45 11.35 -0.22 10.17
N ASP A 46 12.59 -0.22 10.66
CA ASP A 46 13.53 -1.32 10.48
C ASP A 46 13.32 -2.30 11.64
N VAL A 47 12.87 -3.52 11.32
CA VAL A 47 12.56 -4.55 12.33
C VAL A 47 13.72 -5.50 12.58
N ARG A 48 14.92 -5.18 12.06
CA ARG A 48 16.13 -5.94 12.33
C ARG A 48 16.63 -5.67 13.74
N ILE A 49 17.60 -6.47 14.19
CA ILE A 49 18.28 -6.22 15.46
C ILE A 49 19.07 -4.89 15.40
N PRO A 50 19.31 -4.23 16.55
CA PRO A 50 19.98 -2.92 16.59
C PRO A 50 21.33 -2.87 15.89
N ASP A 51 22.13 -3.91 16.00
CA ASP A 51 23.47 -3.97 15.39
C ASP A 51 23.39 -3.83 13.86
N GLN A 52 22.42 -4.51 13.23
CA GLN A 52 22.20 -4.41 11.79
C GLN A 52 21.68 -3.04 11.38
N TYR A 53 20.78 -2.49 12.16
CA TYR A 53 20.27 -1.12 11.93
C TYR A 53 21.41 -0.09 11.96
N GLN A 54 22.33 -0.20 12.90
CA GLN A 54 23.45 0.72 13.03
C GLN A 54 24.44 0.63 11.87
N GLU A 55 24.57 -0.54 11.25
CA GLU A 55 25.44 -0.73 10.09
C GLU A 55 24.93 -0.01 8.84
N GLY A 56 23.63 0.23 8.74
CA GLY A 56 23.00 0.91 7.62
C GLY A 56 21.52 0.61 7.56
N THR A 57 20.73 1.61 7.15
CA THR A 57 19.29 1.49 7.01
C THR A 57 18.77 2.51 5.99
N ALA A 58 17.47 2.54 5.77
CA ALA A 58 16.82 3.55 4.94
C ALA A 58 16.78 4.90 5.65
N LYS A 59 16.68 5.97 4.89
CA LYS A 59 16.62 7.34 5.44
C LYS A 59 15.40 7.49 6.34
N ASN A 60 15.59 8.12 7.49
CA ASN A 60 14.55 8.42 8.47
C ASN A 60 13.90 7.19 9.10
N ALA A 61 14.50 6.02 8.97
CA ALA A 61 13.98 4.81 9.56
C ALA A 61 14.24 4.77 11.06
N VAL A 62 13.27 4.26 11.79
CA VAL A 62 13.36 4.00 13.23
C VAL A 62 13.55 2.51 13.42
N ASN A 63 14.36 2.11 14.39
CA ASN A 63 14.55 0.71 14.71
C ASN A 63 13.56 0.26 15.79
N ILE A 64 12.69 -0.65 15.42
CA ILE A 64 11.87 -1.40 16.36
C ILE A 64 12.04 -2.88 16.00
N PRO A 65 12.91 -3.60 16.70
CA PRO A 65 13.14 -5.00 16.39
C PRO A 65 11.84 -5.82 16.41
N LEU A 66 11.77 -6.86 15.59
CA LEU A 66 10.57 -7.69 15.49
C LEU A 66 10.05 -8.14 16.86
N ALA A 67 10.95 -8.49 17.76
CA ALA A 67 10.59 -8.92 19.12
C ALA A 67 9.85 -7.85 19.93
N ASP A 68 10.05 -6.57 19.58
CA ASP A 68 9.47 -5.44 20.32
C ASP A 68 8.23 -4.85 19.60
N ILE A 69 7.87 -5.34 18.42
CA ILE A 69 6.74 -4.82 17.66
C ILE A 69 5.45 -4.89 18.47
N GLN A 70 5.22 -6.00 19.15
CA GLN A 70 4.00 -6.22 19.93
C GLN A 70 3.81 -5.14 21.00
N ASN A 71 4.88 -4.67 21.60
CA ASN A 71 4.86 -3.66 22.66
C ASN A 71 4.70 -2.23 22.12
N ASN A 72 4.81 -2.04 20.81
CA ASN A 72 4.76 -0.72 20.17
C ASN A 72 3.50 -0.50 19.33
N ILE A 73 2.54 -1.41 19.37
CA ILE A 73 1.35 -1.34 18.54
C ILE A 73 0.58 -0.04 18.77
N ASP A 74 0.36 0.34 20.02
CA ASP A 74 -0.42 1.54 20.34
C ASP A 74 0.25 2.81 19.83
N ALA A 75 1.56 2.87 19.84
CA ALA A 75 2.31 4.00 19.30
C ALA A 75 2.23 4.08 17.77
N LEU A 76 1.93 2.97 17.10
CA LEU A 76 1.87 2.90 15.65
C LEU A 76 0.46 3.04 15.08
N LYS A 77 -0.57 2.90 15.89
CA LYS A 77 -1.96 3.11 15.47
C LYS A 77 -2.17 4.54 14.98
N GLY A 78 -2.89 4.68 13.89
CA GLY A 78 -3.15 5.97 13.27
C GLY A 78 -2.02 6.48 12.38
N LYS A 79 -0.91 5.76 12.30
CA LYS A 79 0.23 6.10 11.45
C LYS A 79 0.23 5.25 10.19
N LYS A 80 0.83 5.79 9.15
CA LYS A 80 1.11 5.07 7.91
C LYS A 80 2.50 4.44 8.05
N VAL A 81 2.54 3.13 8.23
CA VAL A 81 3.75 2.41 8.63
C VAL A 81 4.27 1.55 7.49
N VAL A 82 5.55 1.65 7.20
CA VAL A 82 6.26 0.71 6.31
C VAL A 82 7.30 -0.01 7.14
N VAL A 83 7.25 -1.34 7.14
CA VAL A 83 8.23 -2.16 7.84
C VAL A 83 9.13 -2.88 6.85
N PHE A 84 10.37 -3.08 7.22
CA PHE A 84 11.36 -3.77 6.39
C PHE A 84 12.42 -4.42 7.27
N CYS A 85 13.13 -5.37 6.69
CA CYS A 85 14.22 -6.07 7.34
C CYS A 85 15.36 -6.30 6.34
N ASN A 86 16.11 -7.38 6.48
CA ASN A 86 17.21 -7.69 5.56
C ASN A 86 16.74 -8.38 4.28
N LYS A 87 15.89 -9.41 4.41
CA LYS A 87 15.44 -10.25 3.28
C LYS A 87 13.91 -10.32 3.11
N GLY A 88 13.15 -9.68 3.98
CA GLY A 88 11.69 -9.65 3.91
C GLY A 88 10.97 -10.60 4.86
N ILE A 89 11.63 -11.62 5.40
CA ILE A 89 10.99 -12.64 6.24
C ILE A 89 10.48 -12.04 7.57
N GLN A 90 11.30 -11.26 8.25
CA GLN A 90 10.91 -10.59 9.49
C GLN A 90 9.89 -9.48 9.23
N ALA A 91 10.03 -8.79 8.10
CA ALA A 91 9.06 -7.77 7.68
C ALA A 91 7.68 -8.39 7.48
N ASP A 92 7.58 -9.55 6.84
CA ASP A 92 6.31 -10.26 6.66
C ASP A 92 5.64 -10.57 8.01
N GLN A 93 6.41 -11.01 8.98
CA GLN A 93 5.91 -11.30 10.33
C GLN A 93 5.42 -10.03 11.03
N ALA A 94 6.17 -8.94 10.90
CA ALA A 94 5.78 -7.65 11.48
C ALA A 94 4.49 -7.11 10.84
N VAL A 95 4.36 -7.23 9.51
CA VAL A 95 3.15 -6.85 8.79
C VAL A 95 1.94 -7.61 9.32
N GLU A 96 2.09 -8.91 9.52
CA GLU A 96 1.00 -9.75 10.03
C GLU A 96 0.54 -9.33 11.42
N ILE A 97 1.49 -9.11 12.32
CA ILE A 97 1.20 -8.65 13.68
C ILE A 97 0.48 -7.30 13.67
N LEU A 98 1.01 -6.35 12.91
CA LEU A 98 0.48 -4.99 12.87
C LEU A 98 -0.90 -4.94 12.21
N LYS A 99 -1.11 -5.68 11.12
CA LYS A 99 -2.44 -5.78 10.48
C LYS A 99 -3.50 -6.33 11.42
N LYS A 100 -3.18 -7.38 12.16
CA LYS A 100 -4.11 -7.98 13.12
C LYS A 100 -4.54 -6.99 14.21
N ASN A 101 -3.71 -6.01 14.47
CA ASN A 101 -3.96 -5.01 15.51
C ASN A 101 -4.45 -3.66 14.94
N GLY A 102 -4.86 -3.61 13.68
CA GLY A 102 -5.50 -2.45 13.10
C GLY A 102 -4.55 -1.32 12.70
N VAL A 103 -3.26 -1.60 12.55
CA VAL A 103 -2.28 -0.63 12.06
C VAL A 103 -2.29 -0.59 10.55
N ASP A 104 -2.24 0.61 9.98
CA ASP A 104 -2.08 0.81 8.53
C ASP A 104 -0.62 0.53 8.15
N VAL A 105 -0.34 -0.71 7.77
CA VAL A 105 1.02 -1.20 7.55
C VAL A 105 1.22 -1.73 6.14
N TYR A 106 2.40 -1.46 5.61
CA TYR A 106 2.83 -1.88 4.28
C TYR A 106 4.18 -2.59 4.39
N ASP A 107 4.38 -3.57 3.54
CA ASP A 107 5.61 -4.35 3.48
C ASP A 107 6.63 -3.67 2.56
N GLY A 108 7.71 -3.18 3.15
CA GLY A 108 8.83 -2.61 2.40
C GLY A 108 9.87 -3.64 1.98
N THR A 109 9.72 -4.86 2.42
CA THR A 109 10.59 -6.02 2.19
C THR A 109 11.97 -5.87 2.81
N SER A 110 12.91 -5.22 2.14
CA SER A 110 14.26 -5.04 2.66
C SER A 110 14.64 -3.56 2.76
N TRP A 111 15.57 -3.27 3.67
CA TRP A 111 16.07 -1.90 3.82
C TRP A 111 16.74 -1.39 2.54
N LYS A 112 17.39 -2.27 1.78
CA LYS A 112 17.98 -1.91 0.49
C LYS A 112 16.92 -1.56 -0.54
N ASN A 113 15.79 -2.28 -0.53
CA ASN A 113 14.66 -1.96 -1.40
C ASN A 113 14.07 -0.59 -1.07
N VAL A 114 13.83 -0.32 0.21
CA VAL A 114 13.31 0.98 0.66
C VAL A 114 14.28 2.10 0.31
N LYS A 115 15.56 1.89 0.59
CA LYS A 115 16.61 2.87 0.26
C LYS A 115 16.69 3.15 -1.24
N ALA A 116 16.62 2.12 -2.07
CA ALA A 116 16.62 2.27 -3.52
C ALA A 116 15.42 3.11 -4.00
N ILE A 117 14.25 2.87 -3.44
CA ILE A 117 13.05 3.67 -3.76
C ILE A 117 13.23 5.12 -3.34
N GLN A 118 13.81 5.37 -2.18
CA GLN A 118 14.11 6.73 -1.72
C GLN A 118 15.11 7.44 -2.63
N ASP A 119 16.12 6.72 -3.08
CA ASP A 119 17.19 7.27 -3.93
C ASP A 119 16.72 7.54 -5.37
N GLU A 120 15.68 6.87 -5.84
CA GLU A 120 15.06 7.14 -7.14
C GLU A 120 14.25 8.45 -7.18
N LYS A 121 14.00 9.05 -6.03
CA LYS A 121 13.28 10.30 -5.94
C LYS A 121 14.22 11.45 -6.27
N LEU A 122 14.19 11.86 -7.50
CA LEU A 122 14.90 13.04 -7.99
C LEU A 122 14.01 14.25 -8.02
#